data_42b493e5e10796bd169739f556401b37
#
_entry.id   42b493e5e10796bd169739f556401b37
#
_cell.length_a   1.000
_cell.length_b   1.000
_cell.length_c   1.000
_cell.angle_alpha   90.00
_cell.angle_beta   90.00
_cell.angle_gamma   90.00
#
_symmetry.space_group_name_H-M   'P 1'
#
loop_
_entity.id
_entity.type
_entity.pdbx_description
1 polymer ?
#
loop_
_entity_poly.entity_id
_entity_poly.type
_entity_poly.pdbx_seq_one_letter_code
_entity_poly.pdbx_strand_id
1 'polypeptide(L)'
;MKFYNLVIKYRPHLAIALLIIGIVTNIYAGFWPAFLPYLIAVLLLFGYFFFGPLRLIQEHMESGDMEAAEKVLASVKFPNLLYKPIRSVYYTLKGNIAMMKQDFAGAETNMKKGLDLGMPMKEAEGASLLQMGMLCMQKNDIRQAESYIRQALRKGLPDKENQAAAFLQLCSIMMTKREFRAAKDFFRKAKALKPTTPQIVDQIKQIEKYISRIPG
;
A
#
# COMPACT_ATOMS: atom_id res chain seq x y z
N MET A 1 2.22 16.04 16.04
CA MET A 1 1.28 15.79 14.93
C MET A 1 1.43 16.94 13.94
N LYS A 2 1.81 16.68 12.69
CA LYS A 2 2.00 17.76 11.71
C LYS A 2 0.64 18.40 11.41
N PHE A 3 0.57 19.73 11.31
CA PHE A 3 -0.64 20.50 11.04
C PHE A 3 -1.47 19.93 9.87
N TYR A 4 -0.81 19.47 8.82
CA TYR A 4 -1.45 18.81 7.68
C TYR A 4 -2.31 17.59 8.05
N ASN A 5 -1.88 16.77 9.00
CA ASN A 5 -2.61 15.57 9.41
C ASN A 5 -3.89 15.93 10.17
N LEU A 6 -3.85 17.02 10.93
CA LEU A 6 -5.02 17.56 11.61
C LEU A 6 -6.06 18.07 10.61
N VAL A 7 -5.62 18.82 9.60
CA VAL A 7 -6.50 19.30 8.52
C VAL A 7 -7.10 18.13 7.75
N ILE A 8 -6.32 17.09 7.41
CA ILE A 8 -6.83 15.90 6.70
C ILE A 8 -7.88 15.17 7.52
N LYS A 9 -7.66 14.99 8.82
CA LYS A 9 -8.58 14.31 9.73
C LYS A 9 -9.90 15.06 9.89
N TYR A 10 -9.86 16.39 9.97
CA TYR A 10 -11.03 17.23 10.23
C TYR A 10 -11.64 17.89 8.99
N ARG A 11 -11.15 17.55 7.78
CA ARG A 11 -11.68 18.08 6.52
C ARG A 11 -13.22 18.12 6.43
N PRO A 12 -13.96 17.05 6.71
CA PRO A 12 -15.41 17.06 6.58
C PRO A 12 -16.07 18.02 7.60
N HIS A 13 -15.56 18.07 8.82
CA HIS A 13 -16.09 18.98 9.85
C HIS A 13 -15.79 20.45 9.53
N LEU A 14 -14.58 20.74 9.03
CA LEU A 14 -14.21 22.09 8.58
C LEU A 14 -15.06 22.52 7.37
N ALA A 15 -15.33 21.62 6.44
CA ALA A 15 -16.18 21.91 5.30
C ALA A 15 -17.62 22.25 5.73
N ILE A 16 -18.18 21.47 6.66
CA ILE A 16 -19.53 21.75 7.22
C ILE A 16 -19.55 23.09 7.95
N ALA A 17 -18.56 23.38 8.78
CA ALA A 17 -18.45 24.66 9.48
C ALA A 17 -18.37 25.83 8.49
N LEU A 18 -17.58 25.73 7.43
CA LEU A 18 -17.47 26.75 6.39
C LEU A 18 -18.75 26.90 5.56
N LEU A 19 -19.50 25.82 5.33
CA LEU A 19 -20.83 25.91 4.70
C LEU A 19 -21.80 26.69 5.58
N ILE A 20 -21.82 26.42 6.88
CA ILE A 20 -22.68 27.19 7.84
C ILE A 20 -22.29 28.66 7.86
N ILE A 21 -21.00 28.97 7.95
CA ILE A 21 -20.49 30.36 7.88
C ILE A 21 -20.88 30.99 6.57
N GLY A 22 -20.75 30.27 5.44
CA GLY A 22 -21.18 30.79 4.12
C GLY A 22 -22.66 31.11 4.05
N ILE A 23 -23.54 30.26 4.62
CA ILE A 23 -24.98 30.50 4.69
C ILE A 23 -25.28 31.78 5.52
N VAL A 24 -24.69 31.86 6.71
CA VAL A 24 -24.87 33.01 7.58
C VAL A 24 -24.41 34.31 6.89
N THR A 25 -23.20 34.29 6.31
CA THR A 25 -22.66 35.44 5.58
C THR A 25 -23.54 35.83 4.38
N ASN A 26 -24.08 34.85 3.67
CA ASN A 26 -24.97 35.09 2.53
C ASN A 26 -26.27 35.81 2.95
N ILE A 27 -26.84 35.44 4.11
CA ILE A 27 -28.06 36.05 4.64
C ILE A 27 -27.82 37.52 5.05
N TYR A 28 -26.67 37.82 5.70
CA TYR A 28 -26.39 39.15 6.25
C TYR A 28 -25.67 40.10 5.29
N ALA A 29 -24.78 39.57 4.43
CA ALA A 29 -23.88 40.38 3.61
C ALA A 29 -23.98 40.08 2.09
N GLY A 30 -24.85 39.15 1.72
CA GLY A 30 -25.06 38.78 0.32
C GLY A 30 -24.06 37.77 -0.21
N PHE A 31 -24.23 37.41 -1.49
CA PHE A 31 -23.51 36.28 -2.14
C PHE A 31 -21.99 36.52 -2.25
N TRP A 32 -21.54 37.73 -2.59
CA TRP A 32 -20.12 37.98 -2.85
C TRP A 32 -19.20 37.71 -1.65
N PRO A 33 -19.51 38.17 -0.42
CA PRO A 33 -18.72 37.79 0.75
C PRO A 33 -18.84 36.30 1.13
N ALA A 34 -19.97 35.67 0.83
CA ALA A 34 -20.18 34.23 1.10
C ALA A 34 -19.50 33.31 0.12
N PHE A 35 -19.09 33.83 -1.05
CA PHE A 35 -18.46 33.01 -2.11
C PHE A 35 -17.17 32.32 -1.63
N LEU A 36 -16.31 33.03 -0.90
CA LEU A 36 -15.05 32.50 -0.43
C LEU A 36 -15.23 31.31 0.54
N PRO A 37 -16.04 31.39 1.61
CA PRO A 37 -16.38 30.24 2.47
C PRO A 37 -16.95 29.05 1.69
N TYR A 38 -17.85 29.27 0.75
CA TYR A 38 -18.41 28.20 -0.08
C TYR A 38 -17.35 27.53 -0.94
N LEU A 39 -16.49 28.32 -1.61
CA LEU A 39 -15.42 27.80 -2.44
C LEU A 39 -14.47 26.91 -1.64
N ILE A 40 -14.04 27.37 -0.45
CA ILE A 40 -13.16 26.59 0.42
C ILE A 40 -13.84 25.31 0.90
N ALA A 41 -15.12 25.39 1.29
CA ALA A 41 -15.89 24.21 1.71
C ALA A 41 -16.00 23.17 0.59
N VAL A 42 -16.28 23.58 -0.64
CA VAL A 42 -16.33 22.70 -1.82
C VAL A 42 -14.96 22.07 -2.09
N LEU A 43 -13.87 22.84 -2.02
CA LEU A 43 -12.51 22.32 -2.20
C LEU A 43 -12.14 21.30 -1.12
N LEU A 44 -12.53 21.52 0.13
CA LEU A 44 -12.30 20.57 1.23
C LEU A 44 -13.10 19.29 1.04
N LEU A 45 -14.38 19.38 0.65
CA LEU A 45 -15.21 18.20 0.32
C LEU A 45 -14.67 17.44 -0.88
N PHE A 46 -14.29 18.14 -1.94
CA PHE A 46 -13.67 17.53 -3.10
C PHE A 46 -12.39 16.79 -2.71
N GLY A 47 -11.51 17.43 -1.93
CA GLY A 47 -10.31 16.78 -1.41
C GLY A 47 -10.59 15.56 -0.55
N TYR A 48 -11.66 15.57 0.24
CA TYR A 48 -12.07 14.42 1.05
C TYR A 48 -12.57 13.26 0.19
N PHE A 49 -13.45 13.51 -0.77
CA PHE A 49 -14.00 12.46 -1.64
C PHE A 49 -12.99 11.96 -2.68
N PHE A 50 -12.14 12.84 -3.23
CA PHE A 50 -11.20 12.45 -4.27
C PHE A 50 -9.94 11.76 -3.73
N PHE A 51 -9.36 12.27 -2.65
CA PHE A 51 -8.08 11.78 -2.14
C PHE A 51 -8.22 10.90 -0.89
N GLY A 52 -9.32 11.04 -0.14
CA GLY A 52 -9.54 10.29 1.10
C GLY A 52 -8.43 10.51 2.15
N PRO A 53 -8.47 9.77 3.24
CA PRO A 53 -7.46 9.83 4.30
C PRO A 53 -6.31 8.83 4.11
N LEU A 54 -5.98 8.44 2.87
CA LEU A 54 -5.02 7.36 2.58
C LEU A 54 -3.64 7.60 3.18
N ARG A 55 -3.18 8.85 3.17
CA ARG A 55 -1.89 9.22 3.77
C ARG A 55 -1.85 8.93 5.27
N LEU A 56 -2.95 9.19 5.99
CA LEU A 56 -3.03 8.89 7.43
C LEU A 56 -2.97 7.38 7.67
N ILE A 57 -3.61 6.58 6.82
CA ILE A 57 -3.58 5.11 6.92
C ILE A 57 -2.13 4.63 6.76
N GLN A 58 -1.42 5.11 5.74
CA GLN A 58 -0.03 4.72 5.50
C GLN A 58 0.88 5.14 6.67
N GLU A 59 0.75 6.36 7.19
CA GLU A 59 1.55 6.88 8.31
C GLU A 59 1.33 6.05 9.59
N HIS A 60 0.09 5.61 9.88
CA HIS A 60 -0.22 4.72 10.99
C HIS A 60 0.33 3.31 10.77
N MET A 61 0.30 2.79 9.54
CA MET A 61 0.91 1.49 9.22
C MET A 61 2.43 1.51 9.41
N GLU A 62 3.10 2.58 8.96
CA GLU A 62 4.55 2.77 9.11
C GLU A 62 4.96 2.93 10.58
N SER A 63 4.11 3.55 11.42
CA SER A 63 4.33 3.66 12.87
C SER A 63 3.97 2.39 13.65
N GLY A 64 3.41 1.37 12.99
CA GLY A 64 2.96 0.12 13.63
C GLY A 64 1.62 0.21 14.36
N ASP A 65 0.94 1.37 14.29
CA ASP A 65 -0.38 1.57 14.90
C ASP A 65 -1.50 1.05 13.99
N MET A 66 -1.68 -0.27 14.00
CA MET A 66 -2.66 -0.96 13.15
C MET A 66 -4.10 -0.61 13.51
N GLU A 67 -4.39 -0.37 14.80
CA GLU A 67 -5.73 0.00 15.21
C GLU A 67 -6.14 1.38 14.68
N ALA A 68 -5.22 2.34 14.74
CA ALA A 68 -5.45 3.66 14.17
C ALA A 68 -5.59 3.60 12.65
N ALA A 69 -4.74 2.83 11.97
CA ALA A 69 -4.84 2.61 10.52
C ALA A 69 -6.21 2.06 10.12
N GLU A 70 -6.71 1.06 10.86
CA GLU A 70 -8.02 0.46 10.61
C GLU A 70 -9.17 1.44 10.89
N LYS A 71 -9.13 2.19 11.99
CA LYS A 71 -10.13 3.23 12.30
C LYS A 71 -10.21 4.28 11.20
N VAL A 72 -9.06 4.71 10.67
CA VAL A 72 -9.01 5.67 9.56
C VAL A 72 -9.56 5.02 8.28
N LEU A 73 -9.20 3.77 7.99
CA LEU A 73 -9.74 3.04 6.85
C LEU A 73 -11.27 2.90 6.92
N ALA A 74 -11.81 2.55 8.09
CA ALA A 74 -13.25 2.41 8.34
C ALA A 74 -14.01 3.75 8.24
N SER A 75 -13.33 4.89 8.43
CA SER A 75 -13.93 6.21 8.26
C SER A 75 -14.34 6.52 6.82
N VAL A 76 -13.80 5.79 5.84
CA VAL A 76 -14.15 5.92 4.42
C VAL A 76 -15.46 5.17 4.15
N LYS A 77 -16.60 5.82 4.39
CA LYS A 77 -17.94 5.22 4.22
C LYS A 77 -18.28 4.87 2.77
N PHE A 78 -17.76 5.63 1.79
CA PHE A 78 -18.10 5.49 0.38
C PHE A 78 -16.85 5.32 -0.50
N PRO A 79 -16.14 4.18 -0.43
CA PRO A 79 -14.92 3.96 -1.19
C PRO A 79 -15.13 4.01 -2.72
N ASN A 80 -16.36 3.75 -3.18
CA ASN A 80 -16.68 3.82 -4.61
C ASN A 80 -16.71 5.26 -5.17
N LEU A 81 -16.83 6.27 -4.31
CA LEU A 81 -16.75 7.69 -4.70
C LEU A 81 -15.31 8.19 -4.81
N LEU A 82 -14.33 7.43 -4.30
CA LEU A 82 -12.93 7.78 -4.48
C LEU A 82 -12.54 7.73 -5.96
N TYR A 83 -11.69 8.66 -6.37
CA TYR A 83 -11.07 8.63 -7.69
C TYR A 83 -10.40 7.28 -7.95
N LYS A 84 -10.56 6.72 -9.16
CA LYS A 84 -10.21 5.32 -9.47
C LYS A 84 -8.80 4.90 -9.01
N PRO A 85 -7.72 5.66 -9.29
CA PRO A 85 -6.37 5.32 -8.79
C PRO A 85 -6.26 5.35 -7.26
N ILE A 86 -6.95 6.27 -6.60
CA ILE A 86 -6.99 6.38 -5.14
C ILE A 86 -7.76 5.21 -4.52
N ARG A 87 -8.84 4.80 -5.17
CA ARG A 87 -9.62 3.63 -4.80
C ARG A 87 -8.81 2.34 -4.90
N SER A 88 -7.93 2.21 -5.89
CA SER A 88 -7.04 1.05 -5.99
C SER A 88 -6.07 0.99 -4.80
N VAL A 89 -5.45 2.12 -4.45
CA VAL A 89 -4.58 2.21 -3.27
C VAL A 89 -5.35 1.91 -1.98
N TYR A 90 -6.59 2.42 -1.83
CA TYR A 90 -7.45 2.11 -0.69
C TYR A 90 -7.65 0.60 -0.50
N TYR A 91 -7.99 -0.12 -1.58
CA TYR A 91 -8.18 -1.57 -1.48
C TYR A 91 -6.87 -2.33 -1.22
N THR A 92 -5.75 -1.87 -1.76
CA THR A 92 -4.43 -2.44 -1.44
C THR A 92 -4.09 -2.26 0.05
N LEU A 93 -4.27 -1.06 0.61
CA LEU A 93 -4.06 -0.81 2.04
C LEU A 93 -4.98 -1.67 2.91
N LYS A 94 -6.26 -1.81 2.49
CA LYS A 94 -7.21 -2.70 3.17
C LYS A 94 -6.75 -4.16 3.15
N GLY A 95 -6.21 -4.60 2.02
CA GLY A 95 -5.63 -5.94 1.89
C GLY A 95 -4.40 -6.12 2.78
N ASN A 96 -3.53 -5.12 2.88
CA ASN A 96 -2.35 -5.16 3.74
C ASN A 96 -2.72 -5.28 5.23
N ILE A 97 -3.71 -4.50 5.68
CA ILE A 97 -4.21 -4.59 7.06
C ILE A 97 -4.82 -5.98 7.32
N ALA A 98 -5.60 -6.53 6.38
CA ALA A 98 -6.16 -7.87 6.49
C ALA A 98 -5.04 -8.95 6.58
N MET A 99 -3.99 -8.82 5.77
CA MET A 99 -2.83 -9.71 5.79
C MET A 99 -2.12 -9.69 7.16
N MET A 100 -1.92 -8.51 7.74
CA MET A 100 -1.31 -8.37 9.07
C MET A 100 -2.17 -8.98 10.19
N LYS A 101 -3.49 -9.00 10.00
CA LYS A 101 -4.45 -9.69 10.88
C LYS A 101 -4.59 -11.18 10.61
N GLN A 102 -3.82 -11.73 9.66
CA GLN A 102 -3.89 -13.11 9.20
C GLN A 102 -5.24 -13.48 8.53
N ASP A 103 -6.04 -12.48 8.15
CA ASP A 103 -7.20 -12.69 7.28
C ASP A 103 -6.74 -12.76 5.81
N PHE A 104 -6.20 -13.93 5.44
CA PHE A 104 -5.65 -14.15 4.10
C PHE A 104 -6.71 -14.11 2.99
N ALA A 105 -7.94 -14.48 3.29
CA ALA A 105 -9.04 -14.44 2.31
C ALA A 105 -9.47 -12.98 2.04
N GLY A 106 -9.64 -12.20 3.09
CA GLY A 106 -9.91 -10.77 2.98
C GLY A 106 -8.77 -10.00 2.33
N ALA A 107 -7.52 -10.36 2.66
CA ALA A 107 -6.32 -9.77 2.04
C ALA A 107 -6.31 -10.00 0.52
N GLU A 108 -6.49 -11.25 0.09
CA GLU A 108 -6.51 -11.61 -1.34
C GLU A 108 -7.60 -10.88 -2.11
N THR A 109 -8.81 -10.89 -1.57
CA THR A 109 -9.97 -10.22 -2.20
C THR A 109 -9.74 -8.73 -2.39
N ASN A 110 -9.23 -8.05 -1.35
CA ASN A 110 -8.99 -6.61 -1.41
C ASN A 110 -7.80 -6.26 -2.30
N MET A 111 -6.69 -7.00 -2.21
CA MET A 111 -5.51 -6.77 -3.07
C MET A 111 -5.84 -6.99 -4.55
N LYS A 112 -6.55 -8.07 -4.90
CA LYS A 112 -7.03 -8.30 -6.28
C LYS A 112 -7.87 -7.13 -6.77
N LYS A 113 -8.83 -6.69 -5.97
CA LYS A 113 -9.68 -5.54 -6.31
C LYS A 113 -8.86 -4.26 -6.51
N GLY A 114 -7.81 -4.04 -5.71
CA GLY A 114 -6.87 -2.93 -5.90
C GLY A 114 -6.15 -3.02 -7.24
N LEU A 115 -5.61 -4.18 -7.59
CA LEU A 115 -4.90 -4.42 -8.85
C LEU A 115 -5.83 -4.28 -10.07
N ASP A 116 -7.05 -4.84 -10.02
CA ASP A 116 -8.05 -4.77 -11.12
C ASP A 116 -8.50 -3.34 -11.42
N LEU A 117 -8.50 -2.47 -10.42
CA LEU A 117 -8.79 -1.05 -10.59
C LEU A 117 -7.66 -0.31 -11.33
N GLY A 118 -6.47 -0.86 -11.37
CA GLY A 118 -5.27 -0.25 -11.94
C GLY A 118 -4.59 0.72 -10.98
N MET A 119 -3.30 0.54 -10.77
CA MET A 119 -2.48 1.38 -9.90
C MET A 119 -2.05 2.67 -10.60
N PRO A 120 -1.88 3.79 -9.86
CA PRO A 120 -1.49 5.07 -10.44
C PRO A 120 -0.08 5.06 -11.05
N MET A 121 0.81 4.20 -10.56
CA MET A 121 2.19 4.08 -11.00
C MET A 121 2.57 2.60 -11.17
N LYS A 122 3.47 2.32 -12.13
CA LYS A 122 3.94 0.94 -12.40
C LYS A 122 4.64 0.34 -11.19
N GLU A 123 5.43 1.14 -10.49
CA GLU A 123 6.16 0.73 -9.29
C GLU A 123 5.20 0.38 -8.13
N ALA A 124 4.09 1.11 -8.00
CA ALA A 124 3.05 0.79 -7.03
C ALA A 124 2.32 -0.52 -7.40
N GLU A 125 2.07 -0.75 -8.70
CA GLU A 125 1.54 -2.02 -9.20
C GLU A 125 2.52 -3.16 -8.91
N GLY A 126 3.83 -2.96 -9.17
CA GLY A 126 4.88 -3.92 -8.86
C GLY A 126 4.93 -4.26 -7.37
N ALA A 127 4.88 -3.25 -6.49
CA ALA A 127 4.85 -3.46 -5.05
C ALA A 127 3.61 -4.27 -4.60
N SER A 128 2.43 -3.96 -5.13
CA SER A 128 1.21 -4.71 -4.83
C SER A 128 1.25 -6.14 -5.32
N LEU A 129 1.83 -6.39 -6.50
CA LEU A 129 2.06 -7.74 -7.02
C LEU A 129 3.05 -8.53 -6.13
N LEU A 130 4.11 -7.88 -5.62
CA LEU A 130 5.03 -8.49 -4.68
C LEU A 130 4.30 -8.91 -3.40
N GLN A 131 3.45 -8.06 -2.85
CA GLN A 131 2.64 -8.37 -1.67
C GLN A 131 1.68 -9.54 -1.93
N MET A 132 1.04 -9.60 -3.11
CA MET A 132 0.23 -10.75 -3.52
C MET A 132 1.06 -12.03 -3.59
N GLY A 133 2.29 -11.95 -4.11
CA GLY A 133 3.21 -13.08 -4.12
C GLY A 133 3.54 -13.58 -2.71
N MET A 134 3.81 -12.66 -1.77
CA MET A 134 4.05 -13.00 -0.36
C MET A 134 2.82 -13.63 0.29
N LEU A 135 1.62 -13.12 0.03
CA LEU A 135 0.37 -13.70 0.49
C LEU A 135 0.18 -15.14 -0.02
N CYS A 136 0.45 -15.38 -1.30
CA CYS A 136 0.39 -16.73 -1.87
C CYS A 136 1.42 -17.69 -1.23
N MET A 137 2.62 -17.18 -0.88
CA MET A 137 3.60 -17.95 -0.11
C MET A 137 3.05 -18.39 1.26
N GLN A 138 2.41 -17.48 1.99
CA GLN A 138 1.79 -17.79 3.29
C GLN A 138 0.65 -18.82 3.16
N LYS A 139 -0.08 -18.79 2.04
CA LYS A 139 -1.12 -19.78 1.70
C LYS A 139 -0.55 -21.09 1.15
N ASN A 140 0.77 -21.20 1.03
CA ASN A 140 1.48 -22.34 0.43
C ASN A 140 1.15 -22.55 -1.07
N ASP A 141 0.64 -21.53 -1.77
CA ASP A 141 0.45 -21.55 -3.21
C ASP A 141 1.72 -21.06 -3.92
N ILE A 142 2.70 -21.94 -3.98
CA ILE A 142 4.03 -21.65 -4.53
C ILE A 142 3.97 -21.26 -6.02
N ARG A 143 3.03 -21.83 -6.79
CA ARG A 143 2.90 -21.55 -8.23
C ARG A 143 2.39 -20.10 -8.46
N GLN A 144 1.34 -19.70 -7.77
CA GLN A 144 0.83 -18.33 -7.89
C GLN A 144 1.83 -17.32 -7.30
N ALA A 145 2.48 -17.65 -6.18
CA ALA A 145 3.52 -16.82 -5.58
C ALA A 145 4.63 -16.48 -6.59
N GLU A 146 5.19 -17.49 -7.25
CA GLU A 146 6.21 -17.28 -8.28
C GLU A 146 5.71 -16.39 -9.41
N SER A 147 4.50 -16.65 -9.90
CA SER A 147 3.90 -15.85 -10.98
C SER A 147 3.80 -14.37 -10.62
N TYR A 148 3.23 -14.07 -9.44
CA TYR A 148 3.07 -12.69 -8.97
C TYR A 148 4.41 -11.99 -8.74
N ILE A 149 5.40 -12.65 -8.12
CA ILE A 149 6.71 -12.06 -7.86
C ILE A 149 7.46 -11.78 -9.17
N ARG A 150 7.38 -12.68 -10.15
CA ARG A 150 7.96 -12.44 -11.49
C ARG A 150 7.26 -11.27 -12.22
N GLN A 151 5.95 -11.15 -12.06
CA GLN A 151 5.20 -10.00 -12.59
C GLN A 151 5.62 -8.70 -11.91
N ALA A 152 5.79 -8.71 -10.58
CA ALA A 152 6.27 -7.56 -9.82
C ALA A 152 7.62 -7.05 -10.35
N LEU A 153 8.58 -7.94 -10.55
CA LEU A 153 9.89 -7.59 -11.12
C LEU A 153 9.79 -7.04 -12.55
N ARG A 154 8.87 -7.57 -13.37
CA ARG A 154 8.66 -7.05 -14.75
C ARG A 154 8.01 -5.67 -14.78
N LYS A 155 7.09 -5.40 -13.84
CA LYS A 155 6.44 -4.08 -13.72
C LYS A 155 7.39 -3.01 -13.20
N GLY A 156 8.40 -3.43 -12.45
CA GLY A 156 9.31 -2.56 -11.72
C GLY A 156 8.91 -2.44 -10.25
N LEU A 157 9.89 -2.33 -9.40
CA LEU A 157 9.73 -2.15 -7.96
C LEU A 157 10.32 -0.80 -7.55
N PRO A 158 9.76 -0.13 -6.51
CA PRO A 158 10.07 1.27 -6.21
C PRO A 158 11.52 1.50 -5.80
N ASP A 159 12.17 0.50 -5.21
CA ASP A 159 13.51 0.61 -4.67
C ASP A 159 14.28 -0.72 -4.69
N LYS A 160 15.56 -0.64 -4.35
CA LYS A 160 16.46 -1.80 -4.29
C LYS A 160 16.08 -2.79 -3.18
N GLU A 161 15.49 -2.31 -2.10
CA GLU A 161 15.06 -3.14 -0.98
C GLU A 161 13.92 -4.07 -1.41
N ASN A 162 12.90 -3.52 -2.06
CA ASN A 162 11.80 -4.32 -2.62
C ASN A 162 12.30 -5.30 -3.71
N GLN A 163 13.26 -4.88 -4.54
CA GLN A 163 13.87 -5.78 -5.53
C GLN A 163 14.65 -6.91 -4.88
N ALA A 164 15.43 -6.62 -3.84
CA ALA A 164 16.17 -7.65 -3.09
C ALA A 164 15.20 -8.62 -2.41
N ALA A 165 14.14 -8.11 -1.76
CA ALA A 165 13.10 -8.95 -1.17
C ALA A 165 12.46 -9.87 -2.22
N ALA A 166 12.09 -9.36 -3.40
CA ALA A 166 11.52 -10.16 -4.48
C ALA A 166 12.47 -11.29 -4.94
N PHE A 167 13.76 -11.00 -5.10
CA PHE A 167 14.74 -12.03 -5.46
C PHE A 167 14.95 -13.06 -4.35
N LEU A 168 14.91 -12.68 -3.06
CA LEU A 168 14.98 -13.62 -1.94
C LEU A 168 13.76 -14.53 -1.89
N GLN A 169 12.57 -14.00 -2.17
CA GLN A 169 11.35 -14.82 -2.27
C GLN A 169 11.45 -15.82 -3.43
N LEU A 170 11.93 -15.41 -4.61
CA LEU A 170 12.17 -16.33 -5.72
C LEU A 170 13.24 -17.36 -5.38
N CYS A 171 14.31 -16.97 -4.68
CA CYS A 171 15.31 -17.91 -4.18
C CYS A 171 14.65 -18.97 -3.29
N SER A 172 13.83 -18.58 -2.33
CA SER A 172 13.10 -19.49 -1.44
C SER A 172 12.18 -20.45 -2.22
N ILE A 173 11.44 -19.92 -3.21
CA ILE A 173 10.58 -20.72 -4.10
C ILE A 173 11.40 -21.76 -4.87
N MET A 174 12.53 -21.36 -5.46
CA MET A 174 13.40 -22.27 -6.20
C MET A 174 14.01 -23.34 -5.29
N MET A 175 14.34 -22.99 -4.05
CA MET A 175 14.78 -23.94 -3.03
C MET A 175 13.70 -25.01 -2.74
N THR A 176 12.45 -24.58 -2.56
CA THR A 176 11.30 -25.48 -2.35
C THR A 176 11.09 -26.40 -3.55
N LYS A 177 11.31 -25.92 -4.76
CA LYS A 177 11.21 -26.69 -6.00
C LYS A 177 12.44 -27.57 -6.28
N ARG A 178 13.49 -27.48 -5.45
CA ARG A 178 14.79 -28.14 -5.63
C ARG A 178 15.55 -27.68 -6.89
N GLU A 179 15.21 -26.49 -7.40
CA GLU A 179 15.88 -25.85 -8.54
C GLU A 179 17.11 -25.05 -8.03
N PHE A 180 18.12 -25.74 -7.53
CA PHE A 180 19.22 -25.13 -6.77
C PHE A 180 20.06 -24.13 -7.57
N ARG A 181 20.25 -24.37 -8.88
CA ARG A 181 20.98 -23.41 -9.75
C ARG A 181 20.23 -22.07 -9.83
N ALA A 182 18.93 -22.13 -10.08
CA ALA A 182 18.09 -20.94 -10.13
C ALA A 182 18.05 -20.21 -8.77
N ALA A 183 17.97 -20.97 -7.66
CA ALA A 183 18.02 -20.41 -6.33
C ALA A 183 19.32 -19.62 -6.08
N LYS A 184 20.49 -20.20 -6.45
CA LYS A 184 21.77 -19.51 -6.34
C LYS A 184 21.84 -18.23 -7.17
N ASP A 185 21.25 -18.24 -8.37
CA ASP A 185 21.23 -17.05 -9.23
C ASP A 185 20.38 -15.93 -8.65
N PHE A 186 19.18 -16.24 -8.15
CA PHE A 186 18.35 -15.26 -7.48
C PHE A 186 18.99 -14.73 -6.19
N PHE A 187 19.65 -15.58 -5.42
CA PHE A 187 20.40 -15.16 -4.23
C PHE A 187 21.53 -14.18 -4.60
N ARG A 188 22.33 -14.47 -5.64
CA ARG A 188 23.37 -13.55 -6.13
C ARG A 188 22.79 -12.20 -6.55
N LYS A 189 21.65 -12.20 -7.26
CA LYS A 189 20.95 -10.95 -7.65
C LYS A 189 20.52 -10.14 -6.44
N ALA A 190 19.92 -10.77 -5.42
CA ALA A 190 19.55 -10.09 -4.18
C ALA A 190 20.75 -9.47 -3.47
N LYS A 191 21.85 -10.24 -3.32
CA LYS A 191 23.07 -9.77 -2.65
C LYS A 191 23.76 -8.63 -3.41
N ALA A 192 23.73 -8.68 -4.76
CA ALA A 192 24.33 -7.64 -5.61
C ALA A 192 23.66 -6.25 -5.47
N LEU A 193 22.41 -6.20 -5.05
CA LEU A 193 21.69 -4.95 -4.79
C LEU A 193 22.16 -4.23 -3.54
N LYS A 194 22.92 -4.91 -2.65
CA LYS A 194 23.44 -4.37 -1.39
C LYS A 194 22.35 -3.70 -0.55
N PRO A 195 21.27 -4.42 -0.17
CA PRO A 195 20.22 -3.87 0.64
C PRO A 195 20.75 -3.44 2.01
N THR A 196 20.11 -2.42 2.59
CA THR A 196 20.50 -1.83 3.88
C THR A 196 19.51 -2.13 5.00
N THR A 197 18.29 -2.53 4.63
CA THR A 197 17.23 -2.88 5.60
C THR A 197 17.65 -4.07 6.44
N PRO A 198 17.69 -3.97 7.79
CA PRO A 198 18.20 -5.02 8.68
C PRO A 198 17.54 -6.38 8.43
N GLN A 199 16.23 -6.40 8.23
CA GLN A 199 15.46 -7.63 7.97
C GLN A 199 15.92 -8.36 6.71
N ILE A 200 16.19 -7.62 5.62
CA ILE A 200 16.65 -8.19 4.35
C ILE A 200 18.09 -8.67 4.47
N VAL A 201 18.94 -7.89 5.14
CA VAL A 201 20.34 -8.26 5.41
C VAL A 201 20.41 -9.56 6.22
N ASP A 202 19.59 -9.70 7.24
CA ASP A 202 19.55 -10.92 8.06
C ASP A 202 19.01 -12.13 7.30
N GLN A 203 18.01 -11.94 6.44
CA GLN A 203 17.56 -12.99 5.52
C GLN A 203 18.69 -13.44 4.57
N ILE A 204 19.45 -12.49 4.01
CA ILE A 204 20.61 -12.82 3.15
C ILE A 204 21.61 -13.68 3.93
N LYS A 205 21.98 -13.29 5.17
CA LYS A 205 22.92 -14.07 6.01
C LYS A 205 22.39 -15.46 6.31
N GLN A 206 21.10 -15.60 6.59
CA GLN A 206 20.48 -16.91 6.85
C GLN A 206 20.54 -17.81 5.61
N ILE A 207 20.07 -17.29 4.47
CA ILE A 207 20.04 -18.04 3.20
C ILE A 207 21.47 -18.40 2.77
N GLU A 208 22.46 -17.54 2.97
CA GLU A 208 23.87 -17.78 2.62
C GLU A 208 24.42 -19.03 3.30
N LYS A 209 24.07 -19.25 4.58
CA LYS A 209 24.48 -20.46 5.33
C LYS A 209 23.92 -21.75 4.73
N TYR A 210 22.72 -21.70 4.13
CA TYR A 210 22.10 -22.86 3.50
C TYR A 210 22.60 -23.08 2.07
N ILE A 211 22.66 -22.01 1.27
CA ILE A 211 23.06 -22.07 -0.15
C ILE A 211 24.50 -22.56 -0.31
N SER A 212 25.41 -22.22 0.62
CA SER A 212 26.81 -22.68 0.58
C SER A 212 26.96 -24.20 0.74
N ARG A 213 25.96 -24.90 1.33
CA ARG A 213 25.97 -26.32 1.57
C ARG A 213 25.31 -27.15 0.45
N ILE A 214 24.69 -26.49 -0.50
CA ILE A 214 23.95 -27.14 -1.58
C ILE A 214 24.90 -27.40 -2.75
N PRO A 215 24.95 -28.65 -3.28
CA PRO A 215 25.76 -28.95 -4.46
C PRO A 215 25.36 -28.09 -5.65
N GLY A 216 26.32 -27.72 -6.48
CA GLY A 216 26.18 -26.81 -7.63
C GLY A 216 25.51 -27.42 -8.83
#